data_cd7ff079b1e62093df5ada9952cbbd00
#
_entry.id   cd7ff079b1e62093df5ada9952cbbd00
#
_cell.length_a   1.000
_cell.length_b   1.000
_cell.length_c   1.000
_cell.angle_alpha   90.00
_cell.angle_beta   90.00
_cell.angle_gamma   90.00
#
_symmetry.space_group_name_H-M   'P 1'
#
loop_
_entity.id
_entity.type
_entity.pdbx_description
1 polymer ?
#
loop_
_entity_poly.entity_id
_entity_poly.type
_entity_poly.pdbx_seq_one_letter_code
_entity_poly.pdbx_strand_id
1 'polypeptide(L)'
;MKILLTTNKTYRGFPDTGHWYTYKPLQELGHEVYWYDTVDPVEKDYDKIIEEFKPDLIFCCMTNNRYITPYEPWESVKKETDSGRTKTFNWFCDDTWRFDKFSSGACHYFNVSSTPDPNFIEKYKSVGYDNIIIGMWHANSDFYPKIKFKDKNIDISFIGAATPSRKLIFEHAEVPIKNIFGIPMK
;
A
#
# COMPACT_ATOMS: atom_id res chain seq x y z
N MET A 1 9.24 9.68 15.71
CA MET A 1 7.77 9.76 15.80
C MET A 1 7.21 8.44 16.27
N LYS A 2 6.04 8.45 16.89
CA LYS A 2 5.22 7.28 17.14
C LYS A 2 4.28 7.07 15.94
N ILE A 3 4.37 5.94 15.26
CA ILE A 3 3.58 5.63 14.08
C ILE A 3 2.70 4.42 14.35
N LEU A 4 1.39 4.59 14.24
CA LEU A 4 0.43 3.50 14.24
C LEU A 4 0.24 3.04 12.79
N LEU A 5 0.96 1.96 12.42
CA LEU A 5 0.89 1.36 11.10
C LEU A 5 -0.32 0.43 11.03
N THR A 6 -1.26 0.75 10.16
CA THR A 6 -2.55 0.06 10.01
C THR A 6 -2.62 -0.61 8.64
N THR A 7 -2.23 -1.86 8.60
CA THR A 7 -2.25 -2.69 7.40
C THR A 7 -2.20 -4.17 7.78
N ASN A 8 -2.45 -5.06 6.83
CA ASN A 8 -2.40 -6.49 7.04
C ASN A 8 -0.97 -6.99 7.30
N LYS A 9 -0.80 -7.90 8.27
CA LYS A 9 0.46 -8.64 8.50
C LYS A 9 0.56 -9.88 7.63
N THR A 10 -0.58 -10.40 7.22
CA THR A 10 -0.66 -11.58 6.35
C THR A 10 -1.59 -11.32 5.18
N TYR A 11 -1.31 -11.99 4.06
CA TYR A 11 -2.18 -12.03 2.90
C TYR A 11 -2.39 -13.48 2.47
N ARG A 12 -3.64 -13.96 2.50
CA ARG A 12 -3.99 -15.36 2.19
C ARG A 12 -3.18 -16.40 2.96
N GLY A 13 -2.90 -16.13 4.24
CA GLY A 13 -2.14 -17.02 5.13
C GLY A 13 -0.61 -16.95 4.99
N PHE A 14 -0.09 -16.09 4.14
CA PHE A 14 1.36 -15.85 4.00
C PHE A 14 1.72 -14.48 4.61
N PRO A 15 2.94 -14.33 5.16
CA PRO A 15 3.43 -13.03 5.61
C PRO A 15 3.33 -11.98 4.48
N ASP A 16 2.77 -10.81 4.81
CA ASP A 16 2.68 -9.72 3.86
C ASP A 16 4.03 -9.02 3.65
N THR A 17 4.22 -8.49 2.47
CA THR A 17 5.42 -7.75 2.10
C THR A 17 5.56 -6.43 2.87
N GLY A 18 4.48 -5.93 3.47
CA GLY A 18 4.47 -4.72 4.31
C GLY A 18 5.47 -4.74 5.47
N HIS A 19 5.85 -5.96 5.96
CA HIS A 19 6.92 -6.09 6.93
C HIS A 19 8.23 -5.48 6.41
N TRP A 20 8.60 -5.82 5.18
CA TRP A 20 9.90 -5.46 4.59
C TRP A 20 9.89 -4.10 3.89
N TYR A 21 8.74 -3.67 3.39
CA TYR A 21 8.64 -2.42 2.61
C TYR A 21 8.17 -1.24 3.45
N THR A 22 7.52 -1.47 4.60
CA THR A 22 6.96 -0.39 5.40
C THR A 22 7.41 -0.49 6.87
N TYR A 23 7.07 -1.60 7.57
CA TYR A 23 7.31 -1.70 9.01
C TYR A 23 8.79 -1.60 9.38
N LYS A 24 9.63 -2.49 8.82
CA LYS A 24 11.08 -2.50 9.10
C LYS A 24 11.77 -1.19 8.71
N PRO A 25 11.57 -0.61 7.49
CA PRO A 25 12.14 0.67 7.14
C PRO A 25 11.75 1.82 8.08
N LEU A 26 10.50 1.88 8.54
CA LEU A 26 10.09 2.90 9.51
C LEU A 26 10.86 2.77 10.84
N GLN A 27 11.10 1.54 11.31
CA GLN A 27 11.91 1.30 12.51
C GLN A 27 13.39 1.67 12.30
N GLU A 28 13.95 1.34 11.13
CA GLU A 28 15.33 1.69 10.77
C GLU A 28 15.54 3.21 10.66
N LEU A 29 14.50 3.95 10.31
CA LEU A 29 14.47 5.42 10.35
C LEU A 29 14.34 5.99 11.78
N GLY A 30 14.29 5.16 12.81
CA GLY A 30 14.22 5.55 14.21
C GLY A 30 12.82 5.89 14.70
N HIS A 31 11.76 5.43 14.01
CA HIS A 31 10.40 5.60 14.49
C HIS A 31 10.01 4.48 15.45
N GLU A 32 9.20 4.80 16.48
CA GLU A 32 8.50 3.82 17.30
C GLU A 32 7.22 3.41 16.54
N VAL A 33 7.12 2.12 16.16
CA VAL A 33 6.02 1.65 15.30
C VAL A 33 5.19 0.61 16.01
N TYR A 34 3.92 0.89 16.22
CA TYR A 34 2.91 -0.11 16.57
C TYR A 34 2.22 -0.59 15.28
N TRP A 35 2.28 -1.89 15.00
CA TRP A 35 1.64 -2.45 13.82
C TRP A 35 0.32 -3.10 14.17
N TYR A 36 -0.79 -2.42 13.83
CA TYR A 36 -2.13 -2.96 13.92
C TYR A 36 -2.42 -3.85 12.71
N ASP A 37 -2.71 -5.13 12.95
CA ASP A 37 -3.02 -6.10 11.90
C ASP A 37 -4.50 -6.01 11.51
N THR A 38 -4.80 -5.61 10.29
CA THR A 38 -6.18 -5.51 9.79
C THR A 38 -6.82 -6.87 9.46
N VAL A 39 -6.07 -7.98 9.56
CA VAL A 39 -6.56 -9.35 9.35
C VAL A 39 -6.94 -10.01 10.67
N ASP A 40 -6.05 -9.98 11.66
CA ASP A 40 -6.26 -10.60 12.97
C ASP A 40 -5.53 -9.81 14.08
N PRO A 41 -6.06 -8.68 14.51
CA PRO A 41 -5.43 -7.87 15.53
C PRO A 41 -5.50 -8.54 16.90
N VAL A 42 -4.38 -8.42 17.68
CA VAL A 42 -4.33 -8.88 19.08
C VAL A 42 -5.29 -8.06 19.95
N GLU A 43 -5.20 -6.72 19.84
CA GLU A 43 -6.18 -5.79 20.43
C GLU A 43 -7.12 -5.32 19.32
N LYS A 44 -8.42 -5.55 19.48
CA LYS A 44 -9.44 -5.20 18.48
C LYS A 44 -10.02 -3.81 18.69
N ASP A 45 -9.90 -3.26 19.89
CA ASP A 45 -10.31 -1.89 20.20
C ASP A 45 -9.24 -0.91 19.70
N TYR A 46 -9.45 -0.38 18.51
CA TYR A 46 -8.51 0.54 17.86
C TYR A 46 -8.43 1.89 18.59
N ASP A 47 -9.55 2.38 19.16
CA ASP A 47 -9.58 3.63 19.94
C ASP A 47 -8.73 3.49 21.20
N LYS A 48 -8.77 2.33 21.86
CA LYS A 48 -7.90 2.02 23.01
C LYS A 48 -6.43 2.04 22.62
N ILE A 49 -6.06 1.47 21.47
CA ILE A 49 -4.67 1.53 21.00
C ILE A 49 -4.23 2.98 20.79
N ILE A 50 -5.07 3.83 20.20
CA ILE A 50 -4.76 5.25 20.01
C ILE A 50 -4.54 5.94 21.36
N GLU A 51 -5.40 5.71 22.35
CA GLU A 51 -5.29 6.33 23.67
C GLU A 51 -4.04 5.90 24.44
N GLU A 52 -3.65 4.63 24.35
CA GLU A 52 -2.48 4.09 25.06
C GLU A 52 -1.18 4.42 24.32
N PHE A 53 -1.12 4.22 23.01
CA PHE A 53 0.08 4.42 22.19
C PHE A 53 0.34 5.90 21.89
N LYS A 54 -0.72 6.72 21.74
CA LYS A 54 -0.66 8.16 21.42
C LYS A 54 0.21 8.43 20.17
N PRO A 55 -0.21 7.94 19.00
CA PRO A 55 0.57 8.10 17.78
C PRO A 55 0.64 9.55 17.31
N ASP A 56 1.78 9.94 16.74
CA ASP A 56 1.93 11.20 16.00
C ASP A 56 1.31 11.08 14.60
N LEU A 57 1.34 9.85 14.04
CA LEU A 57 0.83 9.53 12.71
C LEU A 57 0.13 8.16 12.71
N ILE A 58 -1.05 8.11 12.15
CA ILE A 58 -1.70 6.87 11.73
C ILE A 58 -1.42 6.68 10.24
N PHE A 59 -0.60 5.68 9.91
CA PHE A 59 -0.25 5.32 8.53
C PHE A 59 -1.04 4.10 8.10
N CYS A 60 -1.93 4.28 7.14
CA CYS A 60 -2.83 3.25 6.65
C CYS A 60 -2.46 2.77 5.24
N CYS A 61 -2.72 1.48 4.99
CA CYS A 61 -2.91 0.92 3.67
C CYS A 61 -4.22 0.14 3.69
N MET A 62 -5.34 0.86 3.79
CA MET A 62 -6.69 0.28 3.90
C MET A 62 -7.34 0.15 2.52
N THR A 63 -8.04 -0.94 2.32
CA THR A 63 -8.56 -1.34 1.01
C THR A 63 -10.07 -1.56 0.96
N ASN A 64 -10.75 -1.50 2.12
CA ASN A 64 -12.17 -1.83 2.29
C ASN A 64 -12.55 -3.23 1.77
N ASN A 65 -11.62 -4.16 1.85
CA ASN A 65 -11.88 -5.56 1.48
C ASN A 65 -12.19 -6.39 2.72
N ARG A 66 -13.44 -6.40 3.14
CA ARG A 66 -13.90 -7.09 4.36
C ARG A 66 -13.64 -8.60 4.39
N TYR A 67 -13.37 -9.23 3.25
CA TYR A 67 -13.00 -10.65 3.18
C TYR A 67 -11.54 -10.89 3.48
N ILE A 68 -10.69 -9.90 3.25
CA ILE A 68 -9.23 -10.01 3.43
C ILE A 68 -8.81 -9.25 4.69
N THR A 69 -9.36 -8.05 4.91
CA THR A 69 -9.00 -7.12 6.00
C THR A 69 -10.24 -6.73 6.81
N PRO A 70 -10.85 -7.70 7.55
CA PRO A 70 -12.13 -7.48 8.24
C PRO A 70 -12.07 -6.46 9.39
N TYR A 71 -10.87 -6.14 9.88
CA TYR A 71 -10.67 -5.25 11.02
C TYR A 71 -10.08 -3.89 10.63
N GLU A 72 -10.31 -3.41 9.40
CA GLU A 72 -9.94 -2.04 9.03
C GLU A 72 -10.76 -1.01 9.85
N PRO A 73 -10.11 -0.10 10.62
CA PRO A 73 -10.78 0.75 11.62
C PRO A 73 -11.22 2.09 11.01
N TRP A 74 -12.08 2.05 9.98
CA TRP A 74 -12.48 3.24 9.19
C TRP A 74 -13.02 4.39 10.06
N GLU A 75 -13.93 4.10 10.98
CA GLU A 75 -14.58 5.11 11.81
C GLU A 75 -13.61 5.75 12.81
N SER A 76 -12.74 4.95 13.43
CA SER A 76 -11.73 5.46 14.36
C SER A 76 -10.72 6.37 13.64
N VAL A 77 -10.28 5.98 12.44
CA VAL A 77 -9.39 6.81 11.61
C VAL A 77 -10.07 8.11 11.20
N LYS A 78 -11.35 8.05 10.78
CA LYS A 78 -12.12 9.25 10.43
C LYS A 78 -12.27 10.21 11.62
N LYS A 79 -12.55 9.67 12.80
CA LYS A 79 -12.64 10.43 14.05
C LYS A 79 -11.32 11.17 14.37
N GLU A 80 -10.16 10.51 14.20
CA GLU A 80 -8.85 11.15 14.38
C GLU A 80 -8.60 12.26 13.35
N THR A 81 -8.96 12.01 12.08
CA THR A 81 -8.86 13.00 11.00
C THR A 81 -9.70 14.24 11.32
N ASP A 82 -10.95 14.05 11.72
CA ASP A 82 -11.89 15.14 11.99
C ASP A 82 -11.53 15.95 13.25
N SER A 83 -11.04 15.26 14.28
CA SER A 83 -10.60 15.91 15.52
C SER A 83 -9.27 16.67 15.37
N GLY A 84 -8.47 16.30 14.38
CA GLY A 84 -7.12 16.83 14.17
C GLY A 84 -6.11 16.44 15.26
N ARG A 85 -6.49 15.51 16.15
CA ARG A 85 -5.63 15.04 17.27
C ARG A 85 -4.41 14.31 16.75
N THR A 86 -4.61 13.40 15.80
CA THR A 86 -3.55 12.61 15.17
C THR A 86 -3.58 12.84 13.67
N LYS A 87 -2.43 12.97 13.04
CA LYS A 87 -2.37 13.02 11.56
C LYS A 87 -2.63 11.65 10.99
N THR A 88 -3.41 11.61 9.89
CA THR A 88 -3.78 10.37 9.22
C THR A 88 -3.33 10.40 7.76
N PHE A 89 -2.80 9.27 7.31
CA PHE A 89 -2.34 9.08 5.94
C PHE A 89 -2.80 7.73 5.41
N ASN A 90 -3.21 7.65 4.13
CA ASN A 90 -3.46 6.39 3.46
C ASN A 90 -2.72 6.28 2.13
N TRP A 91 -2.09 5.14 1.90
CA TRP A 91 -1.49 4.80 0.62
C TRP A 91 -2.50 4.04 -0.25
N PHE A 92 -3.03 4.73 -1.28
CA PHE A 92 -3.83 4.09 -2.33
C PHE A 92 -2.91 3.53 -3.39
N CYS A 93 -2.94 2.21 -3.59
CA CYS A 93 -1.96 1.53 -4.45
C CYS A 93 -2.52 1.09 -5.81
N ASP A 94 -3.83 1.19 -6.03
CA ASP A 94 -4.52 0.58 -7.18
C ASP A 94 -5.53 1.52 -7.87
N ASP A 95 -5.27 2.81 -7.93
CA ASP A 95 -6.21 3.83 -8.43
C ASP A 95 -6.61 3.62 -9.90
N THR A 96 -5.76 3.01 -10.71
CA THR A 96 -6.05 2.75 -12.13
C THR A 96 -7.36 1.98 -12.38
N TRP A 97 -7.83 1.20 -11.38
CA TRP A 97 -9.07 0.43 -11.48
C TRP A 97 -9.99 0.59 -10.26
N ARG A 98 -9.52 1.22 -9.19
CA ARG A 98 -10.27 1.37 -7.93
C ARG A 98 -10.74 2.79 -7.65
N PHE A 99 -10.23 3.80 -8.35
CA PHE A 99 -10.51 5.19 -8.03
C PHE A 99 -12.01 5.47 -7.95
N ASP A 100 -12.76 5.23 -9.02
CA ASP A 100 -14.18 5.58 -9.10
C ASP A 100 -15.07 4.84 -8.10
N LYS A 101 -14.67 3.61 -7.72
CA LYS A 101 -15.48 2.75 -6.83
C LYS A 101 -15.05 2.79 -5.38
N PHE A 102 -13.87 3.34 -5.08
CA PHE A 102 -13.29 3.26 -3.75
C PHE A 102 -12.51 4.52 -3.38
N SER A 103 -11.37 4.80 -4.01
CA SER A 103 -10.43 5.81 -3.52
C SER A 103 -11.02 7.22 -3.55
N SER A 104 -11.89 7.55 -4.52
CA SER A 104 -12.58 8.85 -4.63
C SER A 104 -13.45 9.21 -3.41
N GLY A 105 -14.05 8.21 -2.78
CA GLY A 105 -14.82 8.41 -1.55
C GLY A 105 -13.99 8.22 -0.29
N ALA A 106 -13.09 7.23 -0.30
CA ALA A 106 -12.28 6.87 0.85
C ALA A 106 -11.22 7.93 1.22
N CYS A 107 -10.75 8.74 0.26
CA CYS A 107 -9.75 9.77 0.53
C CYS A 107 -10.18 10.77 1.62
N HIS A 108 -11.46 11.08 1.72
CA HIS A 108 -12.02 11.99 2.72
C HIS A 108 -11.94 11.50 4.18
N TYR A 109 -11.48 10.27 4.38
CA TYR A 109 -11.19 9.71 5.72
C TYR A 109 -9.80 10.09 6.23
N PHE A 110 -8.95 10.73 5.41
CA PHE A 110 -7.55 10.98 5.75
C PHE A 110 -7.15 12.44 5.57
N ASN A 111 -6.19 12.91 6.38
CA ASN A 111 -5.61 14.25 6.20
C ASN A 111 -4.78 14.34 4.91
N VAL A 112 -4.05 13.28 4.58
CA VAL A 112 -3.22 13.18 3.37
C VAL A 112 -3.35 11.77 2.80
N SER A 113 -3.31 11.63 1.50
CA SER A 113 -3.24 10.32 0.84
C SER A 113 -2.22 10.32 -0.29
N SER A 114 -1.82 9.13 -0.76
CA SER A 114 -0.95 9.03 -1.92
C SER A 114 -1.54 8.13 -3.00
N THR A 115 -1.21 8.44 -4.25
CA THR A 115 -1.48 7.64 -5.44
C THR A 115 -0.19 7.31 -6.18
N PRO A 116 -0.02 6.11 -6.77
CA PRO A 116 1.15 5.80 -7.57
C PRO A 116 1.09 6.37 -8.99
N ASP A 117 -0.07 6.87 -9.43
CA ASP A 117 -0.30 7.36 -10.78
C ASP A 117 -0.55 8.88 -10.78
N PRO A 118 0.37 9.70 -11.35
CA PRO A 118 0.22 11.15 -11.39
C PRO A 118 -1.02 11.63 -12.14
N ASN A 119 -1.60 10.83 -13.04
CA ASN A 119 -2.83 11.18 -13.75
C ASN A 119 -4.06 11.24 -12.84
N PHE A 120 -3.97 10.69 -11.62
CA PHE A 120 -5.07 10.73 -10.67
C PHE A 120 -5.08 11.98 -9.77
N ILE A 121 -4.02 12.78 -9.74
CA ILE A 121 -3.98 14.01 -8.93
C ILE A 121 -5.18 14.92 -9.24
N GLU A 122 -5.42 15.23 -10.52
CA GLU A 122 -6.54 16.09 -10.91
C GLU A 122 -7.91 15.42 -10.65
N LYS A 123 -7.99 14.10 -10.70
CA LYS A 123 -9.22 13.37 -10.35
C LYS A 123 -9.55 13.49 -8.86
N TYR A 124 -8.54 13.40 -7.97
CA TYR A 124 -8.74 13.65 -6.53
C TYR A 124 -9.21 15.08 -6.26
N LYS A 125 -8.60 16.07 -6.90
CA LYS A 125 -9.04 17.45 -6.80
C LYS A 125 -10.48 17.65 -7.29
N SER A 126 -10.88 16.96 -8.36
CA SER A 126 -12.24 17.04 -8.90
C SER A 126 -13.33 16.51 -7.96
N VAL A 127 -12.95 15.67 -6.99
CA VAL A 127 -13.85 15.21 -5.91
C VAL A 127 -13.66 16.01 -4.61
N GLY A 128 -12.96 17.15 -4.65
CA GLY A 128 -12.77 18.06 -3.51
C GLY A 128 -11.67 17.59 -2.53
N TYR A 129 -10.69 16.80 -2.99
CA TYR A 129 -9.60 16.34 -2.15
C TYR A 129 -8.24 16.76 -2.70
N ASP A 130 -7.68 17.85 -2.10
CA ASP A 130 -6.42 18.47 -2.55
C ASP A 130 -5.16 17.85 -1.91
N ASN A 131 -5.31 17.15 -0.80
CA ASN A 131 -4.20 16.62 -0.01
C ASN A 131 -3.70 15.27 -0.53
N ILE A 132 -3.46 15.18 -1.83
CA ILE A 132 -2.95 13.99 -2.51
C ILE A 132 -1.51 14.19 -2.96
N ILE A 133 -0.65 13.20 -2.70
CA ILE A 133 0.75 13.20 -3.12
C ILE A 133 1.07 11.98 -4.00
N ILE A 134 2.18 12.03 -4.73
CA ILE A 134 2.67 10.85 -5.44
C ILE A 134 3.40 9.93 -4.46
N GLY A 135 2.91 8.69 -4.34
CA GLY A 135 3.53 7.63 -3.54
C GLY A 135 3.70 6.38 -4.38
N MET A 136 4.88 6.24 -4.99
CA MET A 136 5.18 5.12 -5.89
C MET A 136 5.37 3.79 -5.15
N TRP A 137 5.20 2.68 -5.86
CA TRP A 137 5.69 1.39 -5.43
C TRP A 137 7.20 1.44 -5.26
N HIS A 138 7.72 0.77 -4.24
CA HIS A 138 9.13 0.78 -3.88
C HIS A 138 9.65 -0.65 -3.71
N ALA A 139 10.98 -0.78 -3.67
CA ALA A 139 11.68 -2.04 -3.45
C ALA A 139 12.67 -1.87 -2.29
N ASN A 140 12.74 -2.88 -1.43
CA ASN A 140 13.71 -2.92 -0.35
C ASN A 140 15.08 -3.34 -0.90
N SER A 141 16.11 -2.52 -0.70
CA SER A 141 17.47 -2.76 -1.20
C SER A 141 18.15 -3.99 -0.58
N ASP A 142 17.71 -4.45 0.60
CA ASP A 142 18.24 -5.66 1.23
C ASP A 142 17.87 -6.93 0.43
N PHE A 143 16.70 -6.90 -0.25
CA PHE A 143 16.25 -7.99 -1.10
C PHE A 143 16.64 -7.83 -2.57
N TYR A 144 16.73 -6.56 -3.02
CA TYR A 144 17.01 -6.22 -4.42
C TYR A 144 18.27 -5.39 -4.51
N PRO A 145 19.46 -6.01 -4.27
CA PRO A 145 20.73 -5.29 -4.33
C PRO A 145 20.98 -4.76 -5.74
N LYS A 146 21.59 -3.60 -5.83
CA LYS A 146 22.01 -3.03 -7.12
C LYS A 146 23.08 -3.91 -7.77
N ILE A 147 22.74 -4.54 -8.89
CA ILE A 147 23.68 -5.29 -9.72
C ILE A 147 24.18 -4.38 -10.83
N LYS A 148 25.51 -4.38 -11.09
CA LYS A 148 26.08 -3.63 -12.20
C LYS A 148 25.51 -4.16 -13.52
N PHE A 149 25.23 -3.28 -14.46
CA PHE A 149 24.62 -3.65 -15.75
C PHE A 149 25.38 -4.76 -16.47
N LYS A 150 26.74 -4.71 -16.46
CA LYS A 150 27.61 -5.72 -17.07
C LYS A 150 27.50 -7.13 -16.45
N ASP A 151 26.98 -7.23 -15.22
CA ASP A 151 26.83 -8.50 -14.50
C ASP A 151 25.42 -9.10 -14.69
N LYS A 152 24.56 -8.41 -15.46
CA LYS A 152 23.21 -8.91 -15.82
C LYS A 152 23.32 -9.88 -16.99
N ASN A 153 22.66 -11.01 -16.86
CA ASN A 153 22.67 -12.08 -17.85
C ASN A 153 21.32 -12.32 -18.53
N ILE A 154 20.32 -11.51 -18.20
CA ILE A 154 18.98 -11.53 -18.79
C ILE A 154 18.70 -10.12 -19.31
N ASP A 155 18.52 -9.98 -20.61
CA ASP A 155 18.27 -8.70 -21.25
C ASP A 155 16.87 -8.17 -20.91
N ILE A 156 15.85 -9.02 -21.04
CA ILE A 156 14.47 -8.70 -20.78
C ILE A 156 13.82 -9.87 -20.01
N SER A 157 13.19 -9.54 -18.88
CA SER A 157 12.41 -10.51 -18.09
C SER A 157 11.09 -9.91 -17.65
N PHE A 158 10.11 -10.76 -17.40
CA PHE A 158 8.86 -10.39 -16.78
C PHE A 158 8.51 -11.38 -15.68
N ILE A 159 8.17 -10.83 -14.50
CA ILE A 159 7.65 -11.60 -13.36
C ILE A 159 6.31 -10.97 -12.94
N GLY A 160 5.23 -11.73 -12.98
CA GLY A 160 3.91 -11.22 -12.59
C GLY A 160 2.76 -12.13 -13.02
N ALA A 161 1.54 -11.73 -12.68
CA ALA A 161 0.33 -12.47 -13.05
C ALA A 161 0.12 -12.47 -14.58
N ALA A 162 -0.26 -13.61 -15.13
CA ALA A 162 -0.53 -13.78 -16.55
C ALA A 162 -1.94 -13.28 -16.91
N THR A 163 -2.14 -11.95 -16.92
CA THR A 163 -3.40 -11.35 -17.38
C THR A 163 -3.54 -11.43 -18.90
N PRO A 164 -4.78 -11.39 -19.48
CA PRO A 164 -4.97 -11.43 -20.93
C PRO A 164 -4.17 -10.35 -21.67
N SER A 165 -4.18 -9.11 -21.18
CA SER A 165 -3.42 -8.00 -21.79
C SER A 165 -1.90 -8.23 -21.78
N ARG A 166 -1.38 -8.81 -20.70
CA ARG A 166 0.05 -9.12 -20.59
C ARG A 166 0.44 -10.26 -21.52
N LYS A 167 -0.40 -11.29 -21.67
CA LYS A 167 -0.19 -12.36 -22.65
C LYS A 167 -0.12 -11.80 -24.05
N LEU A 168 -1.05 -10.90 -24.43
CA LEU A 168 -1.07 -10.25 -25.73
C LEU A 168 0.24 -9.49 -26.03
N ILE A 169 0.78 -8.76 -25.03
CA ILE A 169 2.06 -8.05 -25.18
C ILE A 169 3.19 -9.05 -25.47
N PHE A 170 3.24 -10.19 -24.78
CA PHE A 170 4.28 -11.19 -24.98
C PHE A 170 4.18 -11.93 -26.31
N GLU A 171 2.95 -12.18 -26.78
CA GLU A 171 2.70 -12.82 -28.07
C GLU A 171 3.12 -11.94 -29.26
N HIS A 172 3.07 -10.60 -29.08
CA HIS A 172 3.38 -9.63 -30.14
C HIS A 172 4.72 -8.91 -29.92
N ALA A 173 5.49 -9.26 -28.88
CA ALA A 173 6.80 -8.68 -28.66
C ALA A 173 7.80 -9.15 -29.73
N GLU A 174 8.34 -8.22 -30.49
CA GLU A 174 9.37 -8.48 -31.50
C GLU A 174 10.75 -8.78 -30.89
N VAL A 175 10.90 -8.66 -29.58
CA VAL A 175 12.14 -8.94 -28.85
C VAL A 175 12.05 -10.26 -28.10
N PRO A 176 13.10 -11.09 -28.10
CA PRO A 176 13.09 -12.37 -27.38
C PRO A 176 13.05 -12.10 -25.88
N ILE A 177 11.87 -12.26 -25.28
CA ILE A 177 11.69 -12.20 -23.82
C ILE A 177 12.14 -13.54 -23.24
N LYS A 178 13.29 -13.53 -22.58
CA LYS A 178 13.78 -14.70 -21.86
C LYS A 178 13.16 -14.74 -20.46
N ASN A 179 12.61 -15.89 -20.09
CA ASN A 179 12.06 -16.16 -18.76
C ASN A 179 10.80 -15.36 -18.38
N ILE A 180 9.67 -15.85 -18.81
CA ILE A 180 8.36 -15.39 -18.34
C ILE A 180 7.95 -16.25 -17.13
N PHE A 181 7.89 -15.65 -15.95
CA PHE A 181 7.38 -16.28 -14.74
C PHE A 181 6.00 -15.70 -14.43
N GLY A 182 4.95 -16.48 -14.58
CA GLY A 182 3.60 -16.06 -14.29
C GLY A 182 2.95 -16.95 -13.24
N ILE A 183 2.20 -16.34 -12.30
CA ILE A 183 1.28 -17.09 -11.45
C ILE A 183 -0.05 -17.14 -12.21
N PRO A 184 -0.59 -18.34 -12.53
CA PRO A 184 -1.90 -18.45 -13.16
C PRO A 184 -2.94 -17.81 -12.26
N MET A 185 -3.72 -16.87 -12.78
CA MET A 185 -4.94 -16.46 -12.10
C MET A 185 -5.95 -17.60 -12.23
N LYS A 186 -6.38 -18.15 -11.10
CA LYS A 186 -7.53 -19.05 -11.03
C LYS A 186 -8.82 -18.28 -11.15
#